data_15e0abd26b9ed7900b73dd19feb731a2
#
_entry.id   15e0abd26b9ed7900b73dd19feb731a2
#
_cell.length_a   1.000
_cell.length_b   1.000
_cell.length_c   1.000
_cell.angle_alpha   90.00
_cell.angle_beta   90.00
_cell.angle_gamma   90.00
#
_symmetry.space_group_name_H-M   'P 1'
#
loop_
_entity.id
_entity.type
_entity.pdbx_description
1 polymer ?
#
loop_
_entity_poly.entity_id
_entity_poly.type
_entity_poly.pdbx_seq_one_letter_code
_entity_poly.pdbx_strand_id
1 'polypeptide(L)'
;MPSGAANKPGDVVKSMKGLTIEVLNTDAEGRLILCDALTYAEQFKPKAVIDVATLTGACIIALGHDVSGVMGNNQDLVDSLLAASRNVDDKAWQLPLFETYKDQLKSNFADIPNIGTPGAGTITAATFLSYFTEDYPWAHLDIAGTAWKSGSEKGATSRPVPLLLNYLRNVK
;
A
#
# COMPACT_ATOMS: atom_id res chain seq x y z
N MET A 1 -19.43 -9.45 -12.86
CA MET A 1 -20.09 -8.91 -11.63
C MET A 1 -20.84 -10.04 -10.97
N PRO A 2 -20.54 -10.39 -9.71
CA PRO A 2 -21.13 -11.56 -9.06
C PRO A 2 -22.60 -11.37 -8.66
N SER A 3 -23.04 -10.11 -8.49
CA SER A 3 -24.44 -9.80 -8.14
C SER A 3 -24.81 -8.38 -8.54
N GLY A 4 -26.12 -8.06 -8.52
CA GLY A 4 -26.60 -6.70 -8.77
C GLY A 4 -26.23 -5.69 -7.66
N ALA A 5 -25.87 -6.18 -6.46
CA ALA A 5 -25.42 -5.36 -5.32
C ALA A 5 -23.91 -5.18 -5.25
N ALA A 6 -23.14 -5.82 -6.16
CA ALA A 6 -21.68 -5.65 -6.20
C ALA A 6 -21.32 -4.24 -6.67
N ASN A 7 -20.20 -3.70 -6.14
CA ASN A 7 -19.64 -2.43 -6.59
C ASN A 7 -19.33 -2.45 -8.09
N LYS A 8 -19.53 -1.32 -8.74
CA LYS A 8 -19.34 -1.12 -10.17
C LYS A 8 -18.50 0.12 -10.41
N PRO A 9 -17.78 0.20 -11.52
CA PRO A 9 -17.19 1.46 -11.94
C PRO A 9 -18.23 2.57 -12.02
N GLY A 10 -17.92 3.74 -11.44
CA GLY A 10 -18.82 4.87 -11.28
C GLY A 10 -19.59 4.92 -9.95
N ASP A 11 -19.53 3.86 -9.14
CA ASP A 11 -20.04 3.92 -7.77
C ASP A 11 -19.17 4.86 -6.91
N VAL A 12 -19.81 5.56 -5.97
CA VAL A 12 -19.12 6.38 -4.97
C VAL A 12 -19.36 5.76 -3.59
N VAL A 13 -18.29 5.45 -2.89
CA VAL A 13 -18.33 4.91 -1.53
C VAL A 13 -17.77 5.93 -0.54
N LYS A 14 -18.17 5.83 0.72
CA LYS A 14 -17.67 6.69 1.79
C LYS A 14 -16.79 5.88 2.72
N SER A 15 -15.55 6.35 2.91
CA SER A 15 -14.59 5.75 3.83
C SER A 15 -14.92 6.05 5.30
N MET A 16 -14.29 5.30 6.23
CA MET A 16 -14.37 5.54 7.66
C MET A 16 -13.86 6.95 8.05
N LYS A 17 -12.84 7.48 7.36
CA LYS A 17 -12.34 8.86 7.55
C LYS A 17 -13.33 9.92 7.07
N GLY A 18 -14.38 9.53 6.36
CA GLY A 18 -15.41 10.42 5.84
C GLY A 18 -15.21 10.88 4.40
N LEU A 19 -14.07 10.61 3.80
CA LEU A 19 -13.79 10.90 2.38
C LEU A 19 -14.68 10.04 1.48
N THR A 20 -15.22 10.65 0.44
CA THR A 20 -15.90 9.94 -0.64
C THR A 20 -14.90 9.48 -1.69
N ILE A 21 -15.10 8.26 -2.19
CA ILE A 21 -14.17 7.62 -3.13
C ILE A 21 -14.94 7.16 -4.36
N GLU A 22 -14.56 7.67 -5.53
CA GLU A 22 -15.08 7.18 -6.81
C GLU A 22 -14.39 5.88 -7.18
N VAL A 23 -15.16 4.82 -7.39
CA VAL A 23 -14.65 3.51 -7.84
C VAL A 23 -14.54 3.54 -9.36
N LEU A 24 -13.34 3.75 -9.88
CA LEU A 24 -13.05 3.71 -11.32
C LEU A 24 -12.66 2.31 -11.79
N ASN A 25 -12.03 1.51 -10.91
CA ASN A 25 -11.64 0.13 -11.18
C ASN A 25 -11.97 -0.75 -9.97
N THR A 26 -12.81 -1.74 -10.15
CA THR A 26 -13.22 -2.66 -9.10
C THR A 26 -12.14 -3.68 -8.72
N ASP A 27 -11.11 -3.89 -9.54
CA ASP A 27 -9.91 -4.70 -9.24
C ASP A 27 -8.91 -3.96 -8.34
N ALA A 28 -9.17 -2.70 -8.01
CA ALA A 28 -8.44 -1.91 -7.03
C ALA A 28 -9.20 -1.84 -5.69
N GLU A 29 -9.77 -2.96 -5.25
CA GLU A 29 -10.58 -3.09 -4.03
C GLU A 29 -9.72 -3.13 -2.75
N GLY A 30 -8.50 -3.70 -2.84
CA GLY A 30 -7.62 -3.88 -1.70
C GLY A 30 -7.32 -2.58 -0.96
N ARG A 31 -7.09 -1.49 -1.69
CA ARG A 31 -6.86 -0.17 -1.09
C ARG A 31 -8.11 0.42 -0.44
N LEU A 32 -9.31 0.06 -0.90
CA LEU A 32 -10.56 0.48 -0.28
C LEU A 32 -10.77 -0.18 1.09
N ILE A 33 -10.32 -1.43 1.25
CA ILE A 33 -10.34 -2.13 2.53
C ILE A 33 -9.25 -1.58 3.45
N LEU A 34 -8.04 -1.36 2.92
CA LEU A 34 -6.91 -0.83 3.68
C LEU A 34 -7.16 0.57 4.21
N CYS A 35 -7.79 1.46 3.44
CA CYS A 35 -8.02 2.84 3.89
C CYS A 35 -8.86 2.90 5.18
N ASP A 36 -9.86 2.04 5.32
CA ASP A 36 -10.68 1.95 6.54
C ASP A 36 -9.91 1.30 7.69
N ALA A 37 -9.12 0.25 7.42
CA ALA A 37 -8.26 -0.38 8.42
C ALA A 37 -7.20 0.59 8.97
N LEU A 38 -6.58 1.40 8.09
CA LEU A 38 -5.60 2.42 8.47
C LEU A 38 -6.25 3.54 9.30
N THR A 39 -7.44 4.02 8.90
CA THR A 39 -8.22 4.97 9.71
C THR A 39 -8.58 4.38 11.06
N TYR A 40 -8.98 3.11 11.11
CA TYR A 40 -9.31 2.44 12.38
C TYR A 40 -8.09 2.31 13.31
N ALA A 41 -6.90 2.13 12.76
CA ALA A 41 -5.65 2.01 13.53
C ALA A 41 -5.33 3.28 14.33
N GLU A 42 -5.76 4.46 13.89
CA GLU A 42 -5.51 5.75 14.54
C GLU A 42 -6.01 5.80 15.99
N GLN A 43 -7.14 5.16 16.30
CA GLN A 43 -7.71 5.14 17.66
C GLN A 43 -6.77 4.54 18.72
N PHE A 44 -5.82 3.69 18.29
CA PHE A 44 -4.85 3.06 19.19
C PHE A 44 -3.62 3.94 19.45
N LYS A 45 -3.53 5.12 18.82
CA LYS A 45 -2.38 6.05 18.92
C LYS A 45 -1.04 5.32 18.71
N PRO A 46 -0.87 4.63 17.59
CA PRO A 46 0.31 3.79 17.35
C PRO A 46 1.57 4.65 17.23
N LYS A 47 2.72 4.12 17.69
CA LYS A 47 4.03 4.74 17.44
C LYS A 47 4.39 4.72 15.93
N ALA A 48 3.96 3.69 15.23
CA ALA A 48 4.06 3.53 13.79
C ALA A 48 3.05 2.48 13.31
N VAL A 49 2.62 2.58 12.07
CA VAL A 49 1.82 1.57 11.38
C VAL A 49 2.59 1.10 10.15
N ILE A 50 2.71 -0.19 9.99
CA ILE A 50 3.27 -0.81 8.78
C ILE A 50 2.18 -1.71 8.21
N ASP A 51 1.67 -1.39 7.05
CA ASP A 51 0.77 -2.26 6.31
C ASP A 51 1.52 -3.04 5.23
N VAL A 52 1.04 -4.24 4.95
CA VAL A 52 1.66 -5.16 4.00
C VAL A 52 0.56 -5.73 3.12
N ALA A 53 0.69 -5.55 1.82
CA ALA A 53 -0.26 -6.10 0.87
C ALA A 53 0.39 -6.46 -0.48
N THR A 54 -0.20 -7.42 -1.17
CA THR A 54 0.03 -7.68 -2.60
C THR A 54 -0.80 -6.69 -3.40
N LEU A 55 -0.46 -5.39 -3.28
CA LEU A 55 -1.41 -4.34 -3.63
C LEU A 55 -1.45 -4.07 -5.13
N THR A 56 -0.29 -4.08 -5.82
CA THR A 56 -0.28 -3.64 -7.21
C THR A 56 0.55 -4.52 -8.14
N GLY A 57 -0.01 -4.85 -9.29
CA GLY A 57 0.77 -5.42 -10.39
C GLY A 57 1.85 -4.45 -10.91
N ALA A 58 1.67 -3.15 -10.72
CA ALA A 58 2.65 -2.14 -11.09
C ALA A 58 3.96 -2.28 -10.29
N CYS A 59 3.91 -2.76 -9.05
CA CYS A 59 5.09 -3.07 -8.25
C CYS A 59 5.92 -4.19 -8.90
N ILE A 60 5.27 -5.21 -9.42
CA ILE A 60 5.92 -6.30 -10.14
C ILE A 60 6.61 -5.78 -11.42
N ILE A 61 5.94 -4.89 -12.15
CA ILE A 61 6.50 -4.28 -13.37
C ILE A 61 7.74 -3.44 -13.04
N ALA A 62 7.72 -2.70 -11.91
CA ALA A 62 8.81 -1.81 -11.53
C ALA A 62 10.00 -2.55 -10.90
N LEU A 63 9.75 -3.54 -10.03
CA LEU A 63 10.77 -4.15 -9.16
C LEU A 63 10.95 -5.66 -9.36
N GLY A 64 10.12 -6.28 -10.22
CA GLY A 64 10.15 -7.71 -10.46
C GLY A 64 9.67 -8.55 -9.29
N HIS A 65 10.23 -9.76 -9.16
CA HIS A 65 9.83 -10.75 -8.16
C HIS A 65 10.83 -10.91 -6.99
N ASP A 66 11.84 -10.04 -6.91
CA ASP A 66 12.92 -10.17 -5.93
C ASP A 66 12.90 -9.06 -4.87
N VAL A 67 12.27 -7.93 -5.17
CA VAL A 67 12.31 -6.72 -4.33
C VAL A 67 10.90 -6.26 -4.01
N SER A 68 10.59 -6.02 -2.72
CA SER A 68 9.35 -5.41 -2.26
C SER A 68 9.40 -3.89 -2.36
N GLY A 69 8.30 -3.24 -2.71
CA GLY A 69 8.21 -1.78 -2.71
C GLY A 69 7.96 -1.24 -1.30
N VAL A 70 8.62 -0.14 -0.92
CA VAL A 70 8.39 0.57 0.34
C VAL A 70 8.03 2.01 0.05
N MET A 71 6.92 2.49 0.58
CA MET A 71 6.50 3.89 0.55
C MET A 71 6.04 4.29 1.96
N GLY A 72 6.17 5.56 2.33
CA GLY A 72 5.74 5.99 3.66
C GLY A 72 5.78 7.51 3.82
N ASN A 73 5.12 8.00 4.87
CA ASN A 73 5.04 9.40 5.23
C ASN A 73 6.12 9.84 6.23
N ASN A 74 6.93 8.89 6.73
CA ASN A 74 7.99 9.14 7.69
C ASN A 74 9.30 8.48 7.25
N GLN A 75 10.32 9.29 6.96
CA GLN A 75 11.58 8.80 6.39
C GLN A 75 12.37 7.94 7.37
N ASP A 76 12.36 8.27 8.68
CA ASP A 76 13.08 7.48 9.68
C ASP A 76 12.51 6.06 9.79
N LEU A 77 11.19 5.91 9.67
CA LEU A 77 10.53 4.61 9.63
C LEU A 77 10.94 3.84 8.37
N VAL A 78 10.92 4.49 7.20
CA VAL A 78 11.31 3.88 5.93
C VAL A 78 12.77 3.44 5.98
N ASP A 79 13.67 4.29 6.46
CA ASP A 79 15.11 3.98 6.56
C ASP A 79 15.37 2.80 7.51
N SER A 80 14.62 2.72 8.60
CA SER A 80 14.69 1.61 9.56
C SER A 80 14.24 0.28 8.93
N LEU A 81 13.17 0.30 8.12
CA LEU A 81 12.70 -0.87 7.37
C LEU A 81 13.71 -1.30 6.30
N LEU A 82 14.29 -0.34 5.56
CA LEU A 82 15.32 -0.62 4.56
C LEU A 82 16.61 -1.16 5.20
N ALA A 83 16.99 -0.67 6.38
CA ALA A 83 18.11 -1.23 7.14
C ALA A 83 17.82 -2.68 7.57
N ALA A 84 16.63 -2.93 8.11
CA ALA A 84 16.20 -4.27 8.49
C ALA A 84 16.20 -5.23 7.29
N SER A 85 15.72 -4.77 6.13
CA SER A 85 15.70 -5.56 4.89
C SER A 85 17.10 -6.02 4.47
N ARG A 86 18.09 -5.12 4.54
CA ARG A 86 19.49 -5.43 4.22
C ARG A 86 20.11 -6.43 5.20
N ASN A 87 19.78 -6.33 6.49
CA ASN A 87 20.34 -7.20 7.53
C ASN A 87 19.94 -8.67 7.38
N VAL A 88 18.81 -8.95 6.73
CA VAL A 88 18.25 -10.31 6.60
C VAL A 88 18.06 -10.76 5.15
N ASP A 89 18.60 -10.00 4.19
CA ASP A 89 18.46 -10.24 2.74
C ASP A 89 16.99 -10.42 2.28
N ASP A 90 16.05 -9.78 2.98
CA ASP A 90 14.64 -9.68 2.57
C ASP A 90 14.47 -8.35 1.81
N LYS A 91 14.88 -8.34 0.56
CA LYS A 91 15.14 -7.14 -0.24
C LYS A 91 13.92 -6.24 -0.37
N ALA A 92 14.09 -4.96 -0.08
CA ALA A 92 13.10 -3.93 -0.24
C ALA A 92 13.74 -2.65 -0.83
N TRP A 93 12.95 -1.87 -1.56
CA TRP A 93 13.40 -0.62 -2.18
C TRP A 93 12.36 0.47 -2.02
N GLN A 94 12.81 1.68 -1.64
CA GLN A 94 11.92 2.82 -1.49
C GLN A 94 11.49 3.36 -2.85
N LEU A 95 10.19 3.57 -3.01
CA LEU A 95 9.59 4.32 -4.09
C LEU A 95 9.13 5.69 -3.57
N PRO A 96 9.14 6.74 -4.41
CA PRO A 96 8.81 8.09 -3.98
C PRO A 96 7.34 8.23 -3.57
N LEU A 97 7.07 9.14 -2.64
CA LEU A 97 5.72 9.53 -2.24
C LEU A 97 5.65 11.07 -2.22
N PHE A 98 5.74 11.70 -3.41
CA PHE A 98 5.69 13.15 -3.55
C PHE A 98 4.26 13.67 -3.66
N GLU A 99 4.01 14.87 -3.15
CA GLU A 99 2.70 15.53 -3.21
C GLU A 99 2.15 15.66 -4.64
N THR A 100 3.02 15.79 -5.63
CA THR A 100 2.62 15.88 -7.05
C THR A 100 1.84 14.66 -7.55
N TYR A 101 1.98 13.49 -6.91
CA TYR A 101 1.18 12.31 -7.26
C TYR A 101 -0.28 12.44 -6.84
N LYS A 102 -0.61 13.31 -5.89
CA LYS A 102 -2.00 13.63 -5.51
C LYS A 102 -2.78 14.25 -6.67
N ASP A 103 -2.09 14.92 -7.61
CA ASP A 103 -2.73 15.46 -8.82
C ASP A 103 -3.37 14.40 -9.71
N GLN A 104 -2.91 13.15 -9.61
CA GLN A 104 -3.49 12.02 -10.33
C GLN A 104 -4.74 11.44 -9.63
N LEU A 105 -5.02 11.84 -8.39
CA LEU A 105 -6.14 11.36 -7.58
C LEU A 105 -7.22 12.44 -7.47
N LYS A 106 -7.65 12.98 -8.60
CA LYS A 106 -8.73 13.97 -8.69
C LYS A 106 -9.97 13.33 -9.30
N SER A 107 -11.11 13.50 -8.65
CA SER A 107 -12.43 13.07 -9.14
C SER A 107 -13.33 14.27 -9.35
N ASN A 108 -14.23 14.16 -10.33
CA ASN A 108 -15.31 15.16 -10.53
C ASN A 108 -16.54 14.86 -9.67
N PHE A 109 -16.63 13.69 -9.06
CA PHE A 109 -17.84 13.18 -8.40
C PHE A 109 -17.62 12.81 -6.92
N ALA A 110 -16.36 12.74 -6.48
CA ALA A 110 -15.97 12.38 -5.13
C ALA A 110 -14.73 13.18 -4.70
N ASP A 111 -14.30 13.02 -3.45
CA ASP A 111 -13.07 13.67 -2.97
C ASP A 111 -11.85 13.12 -3.69
N ILE A 112 -11.79 11.80 -3.89
CA ILE A 112 -10.69 11.11 -4.59
C ILE A 112 -11.20 9.90 -5.40
N PRO A 113 -10.55 9.48 -6.49
CA PRO A 113 -10.79 8.19 -7.14
C PRO A 113 -9.98 7.08 -6.47
N ASN A 114 -10.40 5.81 -6.65
CA ASN A 114 -9.64 4.68 -6.13
C ASN A 114 -8.40 4.32 -6.95
N ILE A 115 -8.22 4.85 -8.16
CA ILE A 115 -7.02 4.70 -8.99
C ILE A 115 -6.59 6.04 -9.56
N GLY A 116 -5.29 6.18 -9.82
CA GLY A 116 -4.73 7.29 -10.59
C GLY A 116 -4.80 7.07 -12.10
N THR A 117 -4.23 8.00 -12.86
CA THR A 117 -4.03 7.87 -14.30
C THR A 117 -3.02 6.75 -14.63
N PRO A 118 -2.94 6.26 -15.89
CA PRO A 118 -1.93 5.29 -16.29
C PRO A 118 -0.50 5.77 -15.97
N GLY A 119 0.30 4.91 -15.35
CA GLY A 119 1.66 5.17 -14.88
C GLY A 119 1.75 5.33 -13.36
N ALA A 120 2.92 5.02 -12.81
CA ALA A 120 3.22 5.10 -11.37
C ALA A 120 2.20 4.36 -10.46
N GLY A 121 1.59 3.27 -10.91
CA GLY A 121 0.45 2.62 -10.25
C GLY A 121 0.70 2.24 -8.79
N THR A 122 1.91 1.77 -8.44
CA THR A 122 2.31 1.48 -7.06
C THR A 122 2.35 2.75 -6.21
N ILE A 123 2.91 3.82 -6.77
CA ILE A 123 3.07 5.11 -6.08
C ILE A 123 1.71 5.75 -5.86
N THR A 124 0.84 5.76 -6.88
CA THR A 124 -0.52 6.33 -6.75
C THR A 124 -1.39 5.52 -5.79
N ALA A 125 -1.18 4.19 -5.70
CA ALA A 125 -1.83 3.36 -4.69
C ALA A 125 -1.40 3.76 -3.26
N ALA A 126 -0.10 3.93 -3.03
CA ALA A 126 0.41 4.41 -1.74
C ALA A 126 -0.01 5.87 -1.47
N THR A 127 -0.06 6.72 -2.50
CA THR A 127 -0.58 8.09 -2.39
C THR A 127 -2.05 8.09 -1.97
N PHE A 128 -2.87 7.18 -2.51
CA PHE A 128 -4.26 7.00 -2.04
C PHE A 128 -4.29 6.63 -0.55
N LEU A 129 -3.48 5.67 -0.11
CA LEU A 129 -3.44 5.26 1.30
C LEU A 129 -2.94 6.39 2.22
N SER A 130 -2.07 7.28 1.74
CA SER A 130 -1.53 8.38 2.53
C SER A 130 -2.58 9.37 3.03
N TYR A 131 -3.72 9.51 2.37
CA TYR A 131 -4.86 10.32 2.85
C TYR A 131 -5.45 9.78 4.16
N PHE A 132 -5.18 8.54 4.51
CA PHE A 132 -5.75 7.85 5.67
C PHE A 132 -4.73 7.61 6.79
N THR A 133 -3.50 8.14 6.66
CA THR A 133 -2.38 7.87 7.58
C THR A 133 -1.66 9.13 8.05
N GLU A 134 -2.30 10.30 7.97
CA GLU A 134 -1.69 11.60 8.27
C GLU A 134 -1.32 11.78 9.75
N ASP A 135 -1.99 11.06 10.66
CA ASP A 135 -1.91 11.30 12.10
C ASP A 135 -0.87 10.41 12.83
N TYR A 136 -0.12 9.59 12.09
CA TYR A 136 0.91 8.71 12.64
C TYR A 136 1.99 8.37 11.61
N PRO A 137 3.22 7.99 12.05
CA PRO A 137 4.23 7.44 11.14
C PRO A 137 3.74 6.17 10.46
N TRP A 138 3.78 6.15 9.13
CA TRP A 138 3.25 5.04 8.34
C TRP A 138 4.22 4.62 7.24
N ALA A 139 4.26 3.31 6.97
CA ALA A 139 4.90 2.73 5.81
C ALA A 139 4.05 1.61 5.21
N HIS A 140 3.98 1.57 3.89
CA HIS A 140 3.38 0.50 3.10
C HIS A 140 4.46 -0.38 2.48
N LEU A 141 4.31 -1.69 2.60
CA LEU A 141 5.11 -2.70 1.92
C LEU A 141 4.26 -3.35 0.81
N ASP A 142 4.52 -2.99 -0.45
CA ASP A 142 3.91 -3.68 -1.58
C ASP A 142 4.72 -4.93 -1.92
N ILE A 143 4.17 -6.08 -1.59
CA ILE A 143 4.79 -7.40 -1.75
C ILE A 143 4.22 -8.20 -2.91
N ALA A 144 3.54 -7.56 -3.85
CA ALA A 144 2.87 -8.24 -4.96
C ALA A 144 3.83 -9.15 -5.75
N GLY A 145 5.09 -8.74 -5.93
CA GLY A 145 6.10 -9.53 -6.63
C GLY A 145 6.79 -10.58 -5.76
N THR A 146 6.78 -10.43 -4.43
CA THR A 146 7.66 -11.19 -3.53
C THR A 146 6.94 -12.18 -2.62
N ALA A 147 5.61 -12.08 -2.48
CA ALA A 147 4.82 -12.87 -1.54
C ALA A 147 4.78 -14.37 -1.89
N TRP A 148 4.93 -14.72 -3.14
CA TRP A 148 4.80 -16.11 -3.61
C TRP A 148 5.64 -16.37 -4.86
N LYS A 149 5.92 -17.65 -5.11
CA LYS A 149 6.58 -18.15 -6.32
C LYS A 149 5.58 -18.89 -7.20
N SER A 150 5.75 -18.82 -8.50
CA SER A 150 4.97 -19.56 -9.50
C SER A 150 5.78 -20.70 -10.12
N GLY A 151 5.13 -21.48 -11.02
CA GLY A 151 5.79 -22.59 -11.73
C GLY A 151 6.04 -23.82 -10.85
N SER A 152 7.17 -24.48 -11.06
CA SER A 152 7.55 -25.71 -10.33
C SER A 152 7.80 -25.48 -8.83
N GLU A 153 8.18 -24.27 -8.46
CA GLU A 153 8.48 -23.87 -7.07
C GLU A 153 7.33 -23.10 -6.41
N LYS A 154 6.11 -23.20 -6.94
CA LYS A 154 4.99 -22.42 -6.43
C LYS A 154 4.76 -22.62 -4.93
N GLY A 155 4.53 -21.51 -4.24
CA GLY A 155 4.29 -21.49 -2.80
C GLY A 155 4.52 -20.09 -2.21
N ALA A 156 4.07 -19.90 -0.98
CA ALA A 156 4.35 -18.68 -0.24
C ALA A 156 5.84 -18.57 0.10
N THR A 157 6.38 -17.36 0.03
CA THR A 157 7.79 -17.08 0.38
C THR A 157 7.99 -16.76 1.85
N SER A 158 6.90 -16.49 2.58
CA SER A 158 6.89 -15.93 3.94
C SER A 158 7.48 -14.52 4.04
N ARG A 159 7.75 -13.86 2.92
CA ARG A 159 8.17 -12.45 2.93
C ARG A 159 6.96 -11.54 3.21
N PRO A 160 7.12 -10.45 3.97
CA PRO A 160 8.36 -9.88 4.53
C PRO A 160 8.59 -10.21 6.02
N VAL A 161 8.26 -11.42 6.49
CA VAL A 161 8.39 -11.80 7.91
C VAL A 161 9.82 -11.62 8.44
N PRO A 162 10.91 -12.00 7.72
CA PRO A 162 12.27 -11.77 8.19
C PRO A 162 12.58 -10.28 8.38
N LEU A 163 12.17 -9.43 7.43
CA LEU A 163 12.34 -7.98 7.49
C LEU A 163 11.63 -7.40 8.73
N LEU A 164 10.34 -7.72 8.89
CA LEU A 164 9.53 -7.20 10.00
C LEU A 164 10.06 -7.68 11.37
N LEU A 165 10.48 -8.94 11.48
CA LEU A 165 11.07 -9.46 12.71
C LEU A 165 12.37 -8.72 13.05
N ASN A 166 13.24 -8.48 12.07
CA ASN A 166 14.47 -7.72 12.28
C ASN A 166 14.17 -6.28 12.69
N TYR A 167 13.23 -5.63 12.04
CA TYR A 167 12.77 -4.28 12.41
C TYR A 167 12.30 -4.26 13.86
N LEU A 168 11.35 -5.12 14.26
CA LEU A 168 10.77 -5.14 15.60
C LEU A 168 11.80 -5.41 16.71
N ARG A 169 12.84 -6.21 16.43
CA ARG A 169 13.92 -6.47 17.40
C ARG A 169 14.86 -5.29 17.60
N ASN A 170 14.90 -4.33 16.68
CA ASN A 170 15.78 -3.17 16.71
C ASN A 170 15.07 -1.85 17.02
N VAL A 171 13.73 -1.84 17.07
CA VAL A 171 12.96 -0.67 17.53
C VAL A 171 13.17 -0.50 19.04
N LYS A 172 13.60 0.69 19.44
CA LYS A 172 13.78 1.08 20.84
C LYS A 172 12.54 1.77 21.42
#